data_aa22ffbc618258d00c75d6acb3a9ae3e
#
_entry.id   aa22ffbc618258d00c75d6acb3a9ae3e
#
_cell.length_a   1.000
_cell.length_b   1.000
_cell.length_c   1.000
_cell.angle_alpha   90.00
_cell.angle_beta   90.00
_cell.angle_gamma   90.00
#
_symmetry.space_group_name_H-M   'P 1'
#
loop_
_entity.id
_entity.type
_entity.pdbx_description
1 polymer ?
#
loop_
_entity_poly.entity_id
_entity_poly.type
_entity_poly.pdbx_seq_one_letter_code
_entity_poly.pdbx_strand_id
1 'polypeptide(L)'
;YYNEETSAWYNSEPVSTDHAVLIAGWDDNYPKENFLEGKQPEHDGAWLIRNSWGDWSYMHGYFYMSYDEGTITEVSQYQVGDADEFDHTYQYDGTGWSMSAGAEDKSAAVPMANIFTATSDETLKAVSFYTTDADAEYSIQVSTNTNNYNPTSGNKAYEEPQTGTEKYPGYHTVYLD
;
A
#
# COMPACT_ATOMS: atom_id res chain seq x y z
N TYR A 1 10.30 19.37 -18.88
CA TYR A 1 9.38 19.19 -17.73
C TYR A 1 10.02 19.59 -16.40
N TYR A 2 11.37 19.54 -16.28
CA TYR A 2 12.10 19.84 -15.05
C TYR A 2 12.80 21.19 -15.15
N ASN A 3 12.57 22.07 -14.18
CA ASN A 3 13.29 23.31 -14.00
C ASN A 3 14.47 23.08 -13.04
N GLU A 4 15.69 23.12 -13.54
CA GLU A 4 16.90 22.87 -12.74
C GLU A 4 17.16 23.95 -11.69
N GLU A 5 16.77 25.20 -11.96
CA GLU A 5 17.02 26.34 -11.06
C GLU A 5 16.15 26.29 -9.81
N THR A 6 14.92 25.80 -9.93
CA THR A 6 13.95 25.73 -8.84
C THR A 6 13.71 24.30 -8.35
N SER A 7 14.33 23.30 -8.98
CA SER A 7 14.05 21.86 -8.78
C SER A 7 12.57 21.55 -8.82
N ALA A 8 11.88 22.00 -9.87
CA ALA A 8 10.44 21.83 -10.03
C ALA A 8 10.11 20.98 -11.26
N TRP A 9 9.22 20.02 -11.10
CA TRP A 9 8.75 19.10 -12.12
C TRP A 9 7.26 19.27 -12.39
N TYR A 10 6.91 19.38 -13.66
CA TYR A 10 5.52 19.29 -14.12
C TYR A 10 5.46 18.71 -15.53
N ASN A 11 4.54 17.76 -15.74
CA ASN A 11 4.22 17.21 -17.04
C ASN A 11 2.71 17.16 -17.25
N SER A 12 2.23 17.87 -18.28
CA SER A 12 0.83 17.89 -18.68
C SER A 12 0.44 16.77 -19.65
N GLU A 13 1.42 15.99 -20.14
CA GLU A 13 1.17 14.98 -21.16
C GLU A 13 0.92 13.62 -20.52
N PRO A 14 -0.05 12.85 -21.03
CA PRO A 14 -0.32 11.51 -20.54
C PRO A 14 0.84 10.58 -20.92
N VAL A 15 1.63 10.19 -19.95
CA VAL A 15 2.72 9.21 -20.10
C VAL A 15 2.53 8.09 -19.06
N SER A 16 3.02 6.90 -19.39
CA SER A 16 3.07 5.82 -18.42
C SER A 16 4.16 6.10 -17.39
N THR A 17 3.88 5.81 -16.13
CA THR A 17 4.86 5.92 -15.04
C THR A 17 5.82 4.74 -15.05
N ASP A 18 7.08 5.00 -14.73
CA ASP A 18 8.16 4.03 -14.70
C ASP A 18 9.10 4.22 -13.49
N HIS A 19 8.76 5.14 -12.59
CA HIS A 19 9.60 5.49 -11.46
C HIS A 19 8.78 5.73 -10.19
N ALA A 20 9.26 5.18 -9.07
CA ALA A 20 8.67 5.38 -7.76
C ALA A 20 9.44 6.43 -6.95
N VAL A 21 8.70 7.32 -6.31
CA VAL A 21 9.23 8.38 -5.46
C VAL A 21 8.43 8.48 -4.16
N LEU A 22 8.94 9.21 -3.16
CA LEU A 22 8.26 9.43 -1.90
C LEU A 22 7.71 10.84 -1.82
N ILE A 23 6.42 10.99 -1.53
CA ILE A 23 5.83 12.28 -1.13
C ILE A 23 6.25 12.53 0.32
N ALA A 24 7.12 13.51 0.54
CA ALA A 24 7.66 13.86 1.84
C ALA A 24 6.95 15.05 2.49
N GLY A 25 6.18 15.81 1.72
CA GLY A 25 5.45 16.99 2.18
C GLY A 25 4.73 17.69 1.05
N TRP A 26 4.31 18.92 1.30
CA TRP A 26 3.64 19.78 0.32
C TRP A 26 3.77 21.25 0.67
N ASP A 27 3.51 22.13 -0.32
CA ASP A 27 3.40 23.58 -0.17
C ASP A 27 2.24 24.05 -1.05
N ASP A 28 1.13 24.44 -0.43
CA ASP A 28 -0.08 24.92 -1.12
C ASP A 28 0.12 26.26 -1.84
N ASN A 29 1.17 26.98 -1.49
CA ASN A 29 1.48 28.30 -2.06
C ASN A 29 2.72 28.27 -2.97
N TYR A 30 3.21 27.08 -3.34
CA TYR A 30 4.36 26.99 -4.24
C TYR A 30 4.01 27.61 -5.59
N PRO A 31 4.73 28.70 -6.01
CA PRO A 31 4.36 29.45 -7.20
C PRO A 31 4.50 28.62 -8.47
N LYS A 32 3.50 28.65 -9.32
CA LYS A 32 3.55 27.99 -10.64
C LYS A 32 4.63 28.52 -11.55
N GLU A 33 5.08 29.76 -11.36
CA GLU A 33 6.17 30.38 -12.08
C GLU A 33 7.52 29.70 -11.83
N ASN A 34 7.65 28.92 -10.76
CA ASN A 34 8.85 28.13 -10.46
C ASN A 34 9.00 26.90 -11.37
N PHE A 35 7.95 26.50 -12.06
CA PHE A 35 8.04 25.42 -13.04
C PHE A 35 8.65 25.92 -14.36
N LEU A 36 9.01 24.96 -15.22
CA LEU A 36 9.73 25.26 -16.47
C LEU A 36 8.97 26.29 -17.32
N GLU A 37 9.63 27.35 -17.75
CA GLU A 37 9.03 28.40 -18.57
C GLU A 37 8.38 27.82 -19.85
N GLY A 38 7.17 28.25 -20.14
CA GLY A 38 6.36 27.74 -21.24
C GLY A 38 5.71 26.38 -21.03
N LYS A 39 5.91 25.79 -19.84
CA LYS A 39 5.29 24.53 -19.40
C LYS A 39 4.86 24.61 -17.93
N GLN A 40 4.37 25.77 -17.51
CA GLN A 40 3.85 25.95 -16.17
C GLN A 40 2.50 25.24 -15.99
N PRO A 41 2.20 24.75 -14.77
CA PRO A 41 0.87 24.27 -14.42
C PRO A 41 -0.16 25.40 -14.38
N GLU A 42 -1.42 25.07 -14.29
CA GLU A 42 -2.52 26.03 -14.22
C GLU A 42 -2.59 26.73 -12.85
N HIS A 43 -2.32 25.96 -11.78
CA HIS A 43 -2.47 26.40 -10.38
C HIS A 43 -1.14 26.41 -9.63
N ASP A 44 -1.10 27.18 -8.54
CA ASP A 44 -0.06 27.10 -7.53
C ASP A 44 -0.23 25.83 -6.70
N GLY A 45 0.85 25.45 -6.01
CA GLY A 45 0.88 24.29 -5.13
C GLY A 45 1.70 23.13 -5.68
N ALA A 46 2.43 22.49 -4.78
CA ALA A 46 3.31 21.39 -5.14
C ALA A 46 3.49 20.38 -4.00
N TRP A 47 3.70 19.15 -4.37
CA TRP A 47 4.22 18.09 -3.52
C TRP A 47 5.74 18.26 -3.37
N LEU A 48 6.24 18.14 -2.15
CA LEU A 48 7.67 17.95 -1.91
C LEU A 48 8.00 16.46 -2.04
N ILE A 49 8.78 16.15 -3.05
CA ILE A 49 9.12 14.77 -3.42
C ILE A 49 10.56 14.45 -3.01
N ARG A 50 10.77 13.28 -2.43
CA ARG A 50 12.08 12.68 -2.21
C ARG A 50 12.36 11.63 -3.28
N ASN A 51 13.41 11.84 -4.07
CA ASN A 51 13.88 10.87 -5.06
C ASN A 51 14.82 9.83 -4.43
N SER A 52 14.96 8.67 -5.07
CA SER A 52 15.84 7.57 -4.67
C SER A 52 17.27 7.66 -5.22
N TRP A 53 17.66 8.78 -5.86
CA TRP A 53 18.96 8.97 -6.51
C TRP A 53 20.04 9.58 -5.62
N GLY A 54 19.89 9.51 -4.30
CA GLY A 54 20.86 10.05 -3.36
C GLY A 54 20.87 11.59 -3.29
N ASP A 55 22.06 12.16 -3.17
CA ASP A 55 22.29 13.62 -3.08
C ASP A 55 22.31 14.26 -4.48
N TRP A 56 21.17 14.19 -5.12
CA TRP A 56 20.93 14.78 -6.44
C TRP A 56 20.24 16.14 -6.29
N SER A 57 20.53 17.09 -7.19
CA SER A 57 20.04 18.46 -7.18
C SER A 57 20.58 19.32 -6.01
N TYR A 58 20.41 20.64 -6.11
CA TYR A 58 20.75 21.55 -4.99
C TYR A 58 19.86 21.35 -3.75
N MET A 59 18.72 20.67 -3.89
CA MET A 59 17.83 20.30 -2.78
C MET A 59 18.18 18.94 -2.16
N HIS A 60 19.39 18.42 -2.39
CA HIS A 60 19.86 17.17 -1.79
C HIS A 60 18.93 15.96 -2.02
N GLY A 61 18.47 15.81 -3.26
CA GLY A 61 17.61 14.71 -3.70
C GLY A 61 16.11 14.94 -3.50
N TYR A 62 15.72 16.16 -3.12
CA TYR A 62 14.33 16.59 -3.14
C TYR A 62 14.03 17.40 -4.39
N PHE A 63 12.75 17.48 -4.74
CA PHE A 63 12.22 18.38 -5.77
C PHE A 63 10.74 18.64 -5.53
N TYR A 64 10.22 19.70 -6.15
CA TYR A 64 8.79 19.99 -6.13
C TYR A 64 8.10 19.42 -7.36
N MET A 65 6.94 18.81 -7.17
CA MET A 65 6.09 18.29 -8.24
C MET A 65 4.72 18.97 -8.14
N SER A 66 4.26 19.55 -9.24
CA SER A 66 2.97 20.26 -9.26
C SER A 66 1.82 19.40 -8.78
N TYR A 67 0.84 20.02 -8.12
CA TYR A 67 -0.45 19.36 -7.86
C TYR A 67 -1.22 19.03 -9.14
N ASP A 68 -0.96 19.79 -10.22
CA ASP A 68 -1.56 19.55 -11.55
C ASP A 68 -0.87 18.42 -12.32
N GLU A 69 0.13 17.74 -11.72
CA GLU A 69 0.80 16.59 -12.35
C GLU A 69 -0.15 15.41 -12.52
N GLY A 70 -0.50 15.13 -13.77
CA GLY A 70 -1.50 14.11 -14.12
C GLY A 70 -0.96 12.67 -14.17
N THR A 71 0.34 12.48 -13.97
CA THR A 71 0.96 11.15 -14.10
C THR A 71 1.17 10.44 -12.76
N ILE A 72 0.80 11.06 -11.62
CA ILE A 72 0.86 10.41 -10.32
C ILE A 72 -0.17 9.28 -10.27
N THR A 73 0.31 8.05 -10.12
CA THR A 73 -0.52 6.85 -10.03
C THR A 73 -0.02 5.95 -8.90
N GLU A 74 -0.83 4.96 -8.51
CA GLU A 74 -0.43 3.93 -7.54
C GLU A 74 0.07 4.50 -6.20
N VAL A 75 -0.58 5.56 -5.72
CA VAL A 75 -0.22 6.18 -4.45
C VAL A 75 -0.48 5.20 -3.31
N SER A 76 0.57 4.92 -2.53
CA SER A 76 0.50 4.02 -1.37
C SER A 76 0.93 4.73 -0.11
N GLN A 77 0.26 4.45 0.99
CA GLN A 77 0.65 4.89 2.32
C GLN A 77 1.10 3.68 3.13
N TYR A 78 2.21 3.83 3.85
CA TYR A 78 2.72 2.81 4.75
C TYR A 78 2.48 3.24 6.20
N GLN A 79 1.94 2.31 6.99
CA GLN A 79 1.89 2.42 8.43
C GLN A 79 2.85 1.41 9.02
N VAL A 80 3.68 1.83 9.95
CA VAL A 80 4.69 0.97 10.59
C VAL A 80 4.31 0.79 12.05
N GLY A 81 4.18 -0.46 12.47
CA GLY A 81 4.06 -0.84 13.88
C GLY A 81 5.43 -1.05 14.55
N ASP A 82 5.41 -1.40 15.81
CA ASP A 82 6.63 -1.74 16.54
C ASP A 82 7.23 -3.05 16.00
N ALA A 83 8.56 -3.11 15.90
CA ALA A 83 9.25 -4.27 15.33
C ALA A 83 9.13 -5.54 16.19
N ASP A 84 8.83 -5.39 17.47
CA ASP A 84 8.67 -6.44 18.49
C ASP A 84 7.21 -6.61 18.96
N GLU A 85 6.24 -6.14 18.15
CA GLU A 85 4.82 -6.27 18.47
C GLU A 85 4.34 -7.72 18.53
N PHE A 86 4.94 -8.61 17.72
CA PHE A 86 4.65 -10.04 17.69
C PHE A 86 5.91 -10.86 17.91
N ASP A 87 5.86 -11.86 18.79
CA ASP A 87 6.97 -12.77 19.01
C ASP A 87 7.27 -13.63 17.77
N HIS A 88 6.23 -14.03 17.03
CA HIS A 88 6.36 -14.80 15.81
C HIS A 88 5.42 -14.28 14.70
N THR A 89 5.94 -14.30 13.47
CA THR A 89 5.16 -14.03 12.25
C THR A 89 5.30 -15.20 11.29
N TYR A 90 4.18 -15.76 10.86
CA TYR A 90 4.12 -16.87 9.91
C TYR A 90 3.62 -16.36 8.56
N GLN A 91 4.40 -16.54 7.51
CA GLN A 91 4.07 -16.07 6.17
C GLN A 91 4.68 -16.95 5.09
N TYR A 92 4.05 -17.00 3.94
CA TYR A 92 4.59 -17.58 2.71
C TYR A 92 5.00 -16.52 1.68
N ASP A 93 4.59 -15.27 1.88
CA ASP A 93 4.76 -14.14 0.96
C ASP A 93 6.10 -13.44 1.21
N GLY A 94 7.14 -13.85 0.48
CA GLY A 94 8.49 -13.32 0.69
C GLY A 94 8.77 -11.95 0.07
N THR A 95 7.96 -11.51 -0.91
CA THR A 95 8.25 -10.32 -1.74
C THR A 95 7.09 -9.33 -1.87
N GLY A 96 6.01 -9.51 -1.13
CA GLY A 96 4.80 -8.70 -1.21
C GLY A 96 3.85 -9.15 -2.33
N TRP A 97 2.94 -8.27 -2.69
CA TRP A 97 1.91 -8.57 -3.69
C TRP A 97 2.51 -8.80 -5.09
N SER A 98 2.20 -9.92 -5.70
CA SER A 98 2.66 -10.29 -7.04
C SER A 98 1.52 -10.62 -7.99
N MET A 99 0.39 -11.09 -7.48
CA MET A 99 -0.76 -11.51 -8.27
C MET A 99 -2.01 -11.48 -7.40
N SER A 100 -3.16 -11.17 -8.00
CA SER A 100 -4.46 -11.30 -7.36
C SER A 100 -5.27 -12.41 -8.02
N ALA A 101 -6.14 -13.04 -7.22
CA ALA A 101 -7.15 -13.96 -7.68
C ALA A 101 -8.53 -13.43 -7.24
N GLY A 102 -9.49 -13.53 -8.12
CA GLY A 102 -10.85 -13.06 -7.88
C GLY A 102 -11.87 -13.93 -8.60
N ALA A 103 -13.15 -13.73 -8.31
CA ALA A 103 -14.25 -14.28 -9.08
C ALA A 103 -14.63 -13.32 -10.24
N GLU A 104 -15.18 -13.85 -11.33
CA GLU A 104 -15.75 -13.02 -12.40
C GLU A 104 -16.91 -12.15 -11.87
N ASP A 105 -17.70 -12.70 -10.98
CA ASP A 105 -18.71 -11.96 -10.21
C ASP A 105 -18.06 -11.28 -9.00
N LYS A 106 -17.88 -9.97 -9.08
CA LYS A 106 -17.27 -9.15 -8.02
C LYS A 106 -18.05 -9.15 -6.70
N SER A 107 -19.31 -9.59 -6.70
CA SER A 107 -20.13 -9.75 -5.49
C SER A 107 -19.89 -11.09 -4.79
N ALA A 108 -19.18 -12.03 -5.44
CA ALA A 108 -18.92 -13.35 -4.86
C ALA A 108 -17.71 -13.31 -3.93
N ALA A 109 -17.90 -13.83 -2.71
CA ALA A 109 -16.78 -14.01 -1.79
C ALA A 109 -15.80 -15.05 -2.33
N VAL A 110 -14.50 -14.72 -2.33
CA VAL A 110 -13.42 -15.63 -2.73
C VAL A 110 -12.70 -16.13 -1.48
N PRO A 111 -12.85 -17.41 -1.12
CA PRO A 111 -12.15 -17.95 0.02
C PRO A 111 -10.66 -18.13 -0.29
N MET A 112 -9.82 -17.66 0.62
CA MET A 112 -8.38 -17.87 0.62
C MET A 112 -7.99 -18.51 1.96
N ALA A 113 -6.97 -19.34 1.99
CA ALA A 113 -6.49 -19.91 3.24
C ALA A 113 -5.00 -20.24 3.18
N ASN A 114 -4.33 -20.07 4.31
CA ASN A 114 -3.00 -20.57 4.59
C ASN A 114 -3.03 -21.48 5.81
N ILE A 115 -2.18 -22.50 5.82
CA ILE A 115 -2.01 -23.42 6.94
C ILE A 115 -0.59 -23.25 7.47
N PHE A 116 -0.46 -22.92 8.75
CA PHE A 116 0.81 -22.78 9.44
C PHE A 116 0.89 -23.77 10.60
N THR A 117 2.10 -24.15 10.95
CA THR A 117 2.38 -24.93 12.15
C THR A 117 3.07 -24.03 13.17
N ALA A 118 2.42 -23.78 14.29
CA ALA A 118 3.01 -23.03 15.39
C ALA A 118 4.23 -23.78 15.94
N THR A 119 5.27 -23.04 16.34
CA THR A 119 6.51 -23.60 16.88
C THR A 119 6.42 -23.93 18.37
N SER A 120 5.42 -23.38 19.04
CA SER A 120 5.12 -23.59 20.47
C SER A 120 3.61 -23.37 20.71
N ASP A 121 3.21 -23.41 21.99
CA ASP A 121 1.88 -22.96 22.41
C ASP A 121 1.81 -21.44 22.29
N GLU A 122 1.00 -20.94 21.36
CA GLU A 122 0.93 -19.53 20.97
C GLU A 122 -0.51 -19.06 20.90
N THR A 123 -0.68 -17.75 21.03
CA THR A 123 -1.97 -17.10 20.78
C THR A 123 -1.88 -16.31 19.46
N LEU A 124 -2.75 -16.64 18.51
CA LEU A 124 -2.87 -15.86 17.27
C LEU A 124 -3.48 -14.49 17.61
N LYS A 125 -2.74 -13.42 17.31
CA LYS A 125 -3.13 -12.04 17.62
C LYS A 125 -3.69 -11.29 16.44
N ALA A 126 -3.19 -11.57 15.23
CA ALA A 126 -3.58 -10.85 14.04
C ALA A 126 -3.49 -11.74 12.79
N VAL A 127 -4.22 -11.35 11.77
CA VAL A 127 -4.16 -11.93 10.42
C VAL A 127 -3.93 -10.81 9.43
N SER A 128 -2.99 -11.01 8.50
CA SER A 128 -2.70 -10.03 7.45
C SER A 128 -3.05 -10.59 6.06
N PHE A 129 -3.57 -9.72 5.20
CA PHE A 129 -3.97 -10.05 3.83
C PHE A 129 -3.96 -8.82 2.94
N TYR A 130 -3.98 -9.04 1.62
CA TYR A 130 -4.11 -7.98 0.62
C TYR A 130 -5.54 -7.88 0.11
N THR A 131 -5.98 -6.64 -0.16
CA THR A 131 -7.18 -6.35 -0.95
C THR A 131 -6.80 -5.53 -2.18
N THR A 132 -7.55 -5.65 -3.27
CA THR A 132 -7.30 -4.95 -4.54
C THR A 132 -8.31 -3.85 -4.84
N ASP A 133 -9.42 -3.83 -4.13
CA ASP A 133 -10.49 -2.85 -4.31
C ASP A 133 -10.75 -2.09 -3.02
N ALA A 134 -11.28 -0.86 -3.15
CA ALA A 134 -11.77 -0.09 -2.01
C ALA A 134 -13.05 -0.69 -1.44
N ASP A 135 -13.28 -0.45 -0.16
CA ASP A 135 -14.43 -0.94 0.60
C ASP A 135 -14.60 -2.48 0.52
N ALA A 136 -13.46 -3.19 0.50
CA ALA A 136 -13.43 -4.64 0.44
C ALA A 136 -13.92 -5.26 1.75
N GLU A 137 -15.03 -6.00 1.70
CA GLU A 137 -15.54 -6.75 2.83
C GLU A 137 -14.72 -8.02 3.04
N TYR A 138 -14.44 -8.35 4.31
CA TYR A 138 -13.74 -9.58 4.67
C TYR A 138 -14.45 -10.36 5.78
N SER A 139 -14.15 -11.67 5.82
CA SER A 139 -14.59 -12.58 6.86
C SER A 139 -13.44 -13.53 7.21
N ILE A 140 -12.93 -13.44 8.45
CA ILE A 140 -11.80 -14.23 8.94
C ILE A 140 -12.33 -15.36 9.80
N GLN A 141 -12.03 -16.62 9.42
CA GLN A 141 -12.28 -17.80 10.22
C GLN A 141 -10.95 -18.50 10.51
N VAL A 142 -10.65 -18.65 11.78
CA VAL A 142 -9.49 -19.43 12.23
C VAL A 142 -9.92 -20.86 12.55
N SER A 143 -9.15 -21.85 12.09
CA SER A 143 -9.33 -23.26 12.40
C SER A 143 -8.05 -23.85 12.99
N THR A 144 -8.19 -24.68 14.01
CA THR A 144 -7.09 -25.40 14.66
C THR A 144 -7.15 -26.89 14.37
N ASN A 145 -6.03 -27.59 14.50
CA ASN A 145 -5.92 -29.03 14.24
C ASN A 145 -6.36 -29.41 12.82
N THR A 146 -6.09 -28.55 11.85
CA THR A 146 -6.32 -28.82 10.43
C THR A 146 -5.34 -29.87 9.89
N ASN A 147 -5.74 -30.63 8.89
CA ASN A 147 -4.75 -31.39 8.12
C ASN A 147 -4.08 -30.49 7.08
N ASN A 148 -2.88 -30.88 6.63
CA ASN A 148 -2.03 -30.04 5.74
C ASN A 148 -2.61 -29.77 4.34
N TYR A 149 -3.77 -30.31 4.00
CA TYR A 149 -4.37 -30.21 2.67
C TYR A 149 -5.78 -29.62 2.69
N ASN A 150 -6.37 -29.45 3.87
CA ASN A 150 -7.72 -28.92 4.01
C ASN A 150 -7.82 -27.95 5.20
N PRO A 151 -7.78 -26.63 4.95
CA PRO A 151 -7.83 -25.62 6.00
C PRO A 151 -9.13 -25.61 6.80
N THR A 152 -10.20 -26.22 6.29
CA THR A 152 -11.50 -26.30 6.97
C THR A 152 -11.72 -27.62 7.71
N SER A 153 -10.72 -28.52 7.74
CA SER A 153 -10.86 -29.86 8.35
C SER A 153 -10.77 -29.87 9.87
N GLY A 154 -10.30 -28.78 10.47
CA GLY A 154 -10.08 -28.68 11.90
C GLY A 154 -11.26 -28.16 12.69
N ASN A 155 -10.99 -27.78 13.93
CA ASN A 155 -11.97 -27.15 14.81
C ASN A 155 -11.97 -25.64 14.56
N LYS A 156 -13.14 -25.04 14.44
CA LYS A 156 -13.28 -23.58 14.43
C LYS A 156 -12.80 -23.01 15.77
N ALA A 157 -11.95 -22.00 15.75
CA ALA A 157 -11.52 -21.29 16.96
C ALA A 157 -12.63 -20.39 17.51
N TYR A 158 -13.53 -19.91 16.64
CA TYR A 158 -14.68 -19.08 16.99
C TYR A 158 -15.95 -19.66 16.34
N GLU A 159 -17.11 -19.48 16.97
CA GLU A 159 -18.38 -19.89 16.39
C GLU A 159 -18.71 -19.06 15.15
N GLU A 160 -18.57 -17.73 15.27
CA GLU A 160 -18.79 -16.78 14.19
C GLU A 160 -17.46 -16.20 13.71
N PRO A 161 -17.29 -16.00 12.39
CA PRO A 161 -16.09 -15.37 11.86
C PRO A 161 -16.02 -13.89 12.24
N GLN A 162 -14.80 -13.36 12.39
CA GLN A 162 -14.61 -11.93 12.52
C GLN A 162 -14.74 -11.26 11.14
N THR A 163 -15.61 -10.26 11.04
CA THR A 163 -15.90 -9.58 9.77
C THR A 163 -15.57 -8.10 9.84
N GLY A 164 -15.31 -7.49 8.70
CA GLY A 164 -15.07 -6.05 8.59
C GLY A 164 -15.00 -5.59 7.14
N THR A 165 -14.59 -4.34 6.98
CA THR A 165 -14.44 -3.69 5.67
C THR A 165 -13.15 -2.90 5.66
N GLU A 166 -12.32 -3.11 4.63
CA GLU A 166 -11.12 -2.31 4.38
C GLU A 166 -11.43 -1.21 3.37
N LYS A 167 -11.30 0.02 3.83
CA LYS A 167 -11.68 1.20 3.05
C LYS A 167 -10.80 1.41 1.81
N TYR A 168 -9.54 1.06 1.90
CA TYR A 168 -8.56 1.27 0.83
C TYR A 168 -7.96 -0.06 0.39
N PRO A 169 -7.60 -0.23 -0.89
CA PRO A 169 -6.83 -1.40 -1.31
C PRO A 169 -5.43 -1.39 -0.68
N GLY A 170 -4.85 -2.56 -0.48
CA GLY A 170 -3.52 -2.70 0.05
C GLY A 170 -3.34 -3.87 1.00
N TYR A 171 -2.25 -3.84 1.76
CA TYR A 171 -1.93 -4.81 2.80
C TYR A 171 -2.52 -4.36 4.14
N HIS A 172 -3.28 -5.23 4.75
CA HIS A 172 -3.99 -4.96 6.00
C HIS A 172 -3.59 -5.96 7.07
N THR A 173 -3.55 -5.50 8.31
CA THR A 173 -3.39 -6.34 9.50
C THR A 173 -4.61 -6.16 10.39
N VAL A 174 -5.37 -7.22 10.55
CA VAL A 174 -6.58 -7.26 11.39
C VAL A 174 -6.25 -7.97 12.70
N TYR A 175 -6.38 -7.26 13.80
CA TYR A 175 -6.24 -7.84 15.14
C TYR A 175 -7.48 -8.65 15.47
N LEU A 176 -7.26 -9.84 16.05
CA LEU A 176 -8.33 -10.75 16.43
C LEU A 176 -8.78 -10.46 17.87
N ASP A 177 -10.09 -10.51 18.10
CA ASP A 177 -10.74 -10.30 19.40
C ASP A 177 -10.51 -11.47 20.38
#